data_d2dee5d9d0df75f1a9af8207983d6f57
#
_entry.id   d2dee5d9d0df75f1a9af8207983d6f57
#
_cell.length_a   1.000
_cell.length_b   1.000
_cell.length_c   1.000
_cell.angle_alpha   90.00
_cell.angle_beta   90.00
_cell.angle_gamma   90.00
#
_symmetry.space_group_name_H-M   'P 1'
#
loop_
_entity.id
_entity.type
_entity.pdbx_description
1 polymer ?
#
loop_
_entity_poly.entity_id
_entity_poly.type
_entity_poly.pdbx_seq_one_letter_code
_entity_poly.pdbx_strand_id
1 'polypeptide(L)' 'EGRGNVIVRNEQKNEQLNTERLIWDERTHRIYNNDPIKVITPGKILYGNDLESDETFTRYSFKNPTGQMMIRKDSV' A
#
# COMPACT_ATOMS: atom_id res chain seq x y z
N GLU A 1 7.52 15.05 0.68
CA GLU A 1 6.24 14.64 1.28
C GLU A 1 5.11 14.83 0.29
N GLY A 2 4.38 13.74 -0.01
CA GLY A 2 3.20 13.80 -0.85
C GLY A 2 1.94 13.89 0.00
N ARG A 3 1.00 14.74 -0.42
CA ARG A 3 -0.26 14.95 0.28
C ARG A 3 -1.43 14.84 -0.65
N GLY A 4 -2.59 14.48 -0.09
CA GLY A 4 -3.82 14.29 -0.85
C GLY A 4 -3.68 13.05 -1.68
N ASN A 5 -4.60 12.39 -1.98
CA ASN A 5 -4.79 11.26 -2.90
C ASN A 5 -3.51 10.73 -3.56
N VAL A 6 -2.55 10.28 -2.75
CA VAL A 6 -1.30 9.73 -3.25
C VAL A 6 -1.56 8.32 -3.77
N ILE A 7 -1.20 8.08 -5.02
CA ILE A 7 -1.37 6.77 -5.66
C ILE A 7 -0.03 6.29 -6.14
N VAL A 8 0.38 5.12 -5.69
CA VAL A 8 1.61 4.47 -6.12
C VAL A 8 1.25 3.16 -6.79
N ARG A 9 1.77 2.93 -7.98
CA ARG A 9 1.52 1.70 -8.72
C ARG A 9 2.80 0.90 -8.89
N ASN A 10 2.69 -0.39 -8.71
CA ASN A 10 3.73 -1.34 -9.06
C ASN A 10 3.19 -2.21 -10.19
N GLU A 11 3.61 -1.89 -11.41
CA GLU A 11 3.08 -2.57 -12.59
C GLU A 11 3.52 -4.01 -12.68
N GLN A 12 4.71 -4.32 -12.18
CA GLN A 12 5.20 -5.69 -12.22
C GLN A 12 4.36 -6.63 -11.38
N LYS A 13 3.81 -6.13 -10.28
CA LYS A 13 2.99 -6.92 -9.37
C LYS A 13 1.51 -6.65 -9.53
N ASN A 14 1.11 -5.72 -10.39
CA ASN A 14 -0.26 -5.26 -10.52
C ASN A 14 -0.83 -4.80 -9.18
N GLU A 15 -0.04 -4.07 -8.43
CA GLU A 15 -0.42 -3.56 -7.12
C GLU A 15 -0.53 -2.05 -7.13
N GLN A 16 -1.44 -1.55 -6.35
CA GLN A 16 -1.64 -0.11 -6.20
C GLN A 16 -1.79 0.22 -4.74
N LEU A 17 -1.08 1.24 -4.30
CA LEU A 17 -1.20 1.77 -2.95
C LEU A 17 -1.85 3.13 -3.01
N ASN A 18 -2.91 3.31 -2.23
CA ASN A 18 -3.58 4.60 -2.09
C ASN A 18 -3.45 5.08 -0.65
N THR A 19 -3.08 6.33 -0.48
CA THR A 19 -2.99 6.94 0.84
C THR A 19 -3.16 8.45 0.71
N GLU A 20 -3.40 9.09 1.84
CA GLU A 20 -3.51 10.55 1.88
C GLU A 20 -2.15 11.24 1.89
N ARG A 21 -1.14 10.58 2.42
CA ARG A 21 0.15 11.21 2.60
C ARG A 21 1.25 10.15 2.64
N LEU A 22 2.36 10.46 1.99
CA LEU A 22 3.58 9.67 2.11
C LEU A 22 4.74 10.57 2.54
N ILE A 23 5.56 10.06 3.41
CA ILE A 23 6.75 10.74 3.90
C ILE A 23 7.96 9.93 3.44
N TRP A 24 8.88 10.61 2.78
CA TRP A 24 10.09 9.99 2.27
C TRP A 24 11.26 10.47 3.10
N ASP A 25 11.96 9.54 3.72
CA ASP A 25 13.15 9.83 4.49
C ASP A 25 14.39 9.48 3.66
N GLU A 26 15.07 10.51 3.20
CA GLU A 26 16.25 10.33 2.36
C GLU A 26 17.42 9.70 3.10
N ARG A 27 17.49 9.87 4.41
CA ARG A 27 18.61 9.35 5.19
C ARG A 27 18.54 7.83 5.34
N THR A 28 17.36 7.30 5.47
CA THR A 28 17.18 5.85 5.63
C THR A 28 16.76 5.18 4.34
N HIS A 29 16.50 5.95 3.29
CA HIS A 29 15.96 5.45 2.03
C HIS A 29 14.66 4.70 2.22
N ARG A 30 13.81 5.21 3.09
CA ARG A 30 12.54 4.58 3.40
C ARG A 30 11.39 5.54 3.20
N ILE A 31 10.26 4.95 2.89
CA ILE A 31 8.99 5.66 2.74
C ILE A 31 8.07 5.15 3.83
N TYR A 32 7.38 6.06 4.51
CA TYR A 32 6.46 5.67 5.58
C TYR A 32 5.32 6.66 5.68
N ASN A 33 4.27 6.24 6.38
CA ASN A 33 3.20 7.14 6.78
C ASN A 33 2.51 6.60 8.04
N ASN A 34 1.69 7.46 8.65
CA ASN A 34 0.87 7.08 9.79
C ASN A 34 -0.62 7.15 9.47
N ASP A 35 -0.97 7.39 8.23
CA ASP A 35 -2.35 7.51 7.80
C ASP A 35 -2.88 6.17 7.32
N PRO A 36 -4.20 6.02 7.23
CA PRO A 36 -4.77 4.82 6.64
C PRO A 36 -4.30 4.62 5.20
N ILE A 37 -4.08 3.38 4.84
CA ILE A 37 -3.67 3.01 3.49
C ILE A 37 -4.63 1.98 2.92
N LYS A 38 -4.67 1.93 1.60
CA LYS A 38 -5.42 0.93 0.87
C LYS A 38 -4.50 0.33 -0.17
N VAL A 39 -4.30 -0.98 -0.10
CA VAL A 39 -3.48 -1.71 -1.07
C VAL A 39 -4.39 -2.56 -1.93
N ILE A 40 -4.34 -2.33 -3.22
CA ILE A 40 -5.16 -3.06 -4.19
C ILE A 40 -4.25 -4.03 -4.93
N THR A 41 -4.58 -5.30 -4.83
CA THR A 41 -3.86 -6.36 -5.53
C THR A 41 -4.85 -7.16 -6.36
N PRO A 42 -4.37 -7.99 -7.30
CA PRO A 42 -5.30 -8.88 -8.01
C PRO A 42 -6.03 -9.79 -7.03
N GLY A 43 -7.35 -9.67 -7.00
CA GLY A 43 -8.19 -10.54 -6.20
C GLY A 43 -8.42 -10.12 -4.75
N LYS A 44 -7.80 -9.06 -4.27
CA LYS A 44 -8.07 -8.62 -2.90
C LYS A 44 -7.75 -7.14 -2.70
N ILE A 45 -8.35 -6.57 -1.68
CA ILE A 45 -8.08 -5.22 -1.23
C ILE A 45 -7.71 -5.30 0.24
N LEU A 46 -6.58 -4.70 0.59
CA LEU A 46 -6.09 -4.67 1.96
C LEU A 46 -6.16 -3.25 2.49
N TYR A 47 -6.49 -3.13 3.76
CA TYR A 47 -6.48 -1.87 4.46
C TYR A 47 -5.53 -1.98 5.64
N GLY A 48 -4.92 -0.88 6.01
CA GLY A 48 -4.04 -0.84 7.15
C GLY A 48 -3.60 0.58 7.44
N ASN A 49 -2.60 0.71 8.28
CA ASN A 49 -2.00 2.00 8.58
C ASN A 49 -0.54 1.79 8.98
N ASP A 50 0.16 2.90 9.21
CA ASP A 50 1.56 2.88 9.59
C ASP A 50 2.41 2.09 8.59
N LEU A 51 2.31 2.51 7.33
CA LEU A 51 3.08 1.91 6.25
C LEU A 51 4.57 2.21 6.43
N GLU A 52 5.39 1.21 6.13
CA GLU A 52 6.83 1.38 6.00
C GLU A 52 7.28 0.60 4.77
N SER A 53 8.07 1.24 3.92
CA SER A 53 8.47 0.66 2.65
C SER A 53 9.87 1.14 2.26
N ASP A 54 10.52 0.39 1.37
CA ASP A 54 11.72 0.88 0.71
C ASP A 54 11.34 1.87 -0.40
N GLU A 55 12.34 2.51 -1.00
CA GLU A 55 12.11 3.54 -2.01
C GLU A 55 11.43 3.02 -3.27
N THR A 56 11.59 1.75 -3.55
CA THR A 56 11.07 1.16 -4.77
C THR A 56 9.73 0.48 -4.57
N PHE A 57 9.22 0.46 -3.34
CA PHE A 57 8.01 -0.27 -2.98
C PHE A 57 8.09 -1.76 -3.29
N THR A 58 9.31 -2.29 -3.29
CA THR A 58 9.53 -3.73 -3.48
C THR A 58 9.18 -4.49 -2.22
N ARG A 59 9.52 -3.93 -1.08
CA ARG A 59 9.21 -4.52 0.23
C ARG A 59 8.51 -3.49 1.07
N TYR A 60 7.36 -3.85 1.59
CA TYR A 60 6.61 -2.96 2.44
C TYR A 60 5.85 -3.75 3.50
N SER A 61 5.56 -3.07 4.58
CA SER A 61 4.74 -3.62 5.66
C SER A 61 3.85 -2.53 6.22
N PHE A 62 2.78 -2.94 6.87
CA PHE A 62 1.87 -2.01 7.52
C PHE A 62 1.19 -2.70 8.68
N LYS A 63 0.65 -1.89 9.58
CA LYS A 63 0.00 -2.37 10.79
C LYS A 63 -1.50 -2.48 10.61
N ASN A 64 -2.12 -3.28 11.47
CA ASN A 64 -3.57 -3.45 11.53
C ASN A 64 -4.16 -3.87 10.18
N PRO A 65 -3.59 -4.89 9.53
CA PRO A 65 -4.10 -5.28 8.22
C PRO A 65 -5.49 -5.86 8.33
N THR A 66 -6.40 -5.31 7.56
CA THR A 66 -7.73 -5.87 7.35
C THR A 66 -7.92 -5.98 5.85
N GLY A 67 -8.63 -6.99 5.41
CA GLY A 67 -8.75 -7.20 4.00
C GLY A 67 -10.10 -7.68 3.58
N GLN A 68 -10.46 -7.32 2.36
CA GLN A 68 -11.60 -7.88 1.66
C GLN A 68 -11.05 -8.70 0.51
N MET A 69 -11.42 -9.96 0.48
CA MET A 69 -11.09 -10.80 -0.67
C MET A 69 -12.26 -10.75 -1.65
N MET A 70 -11.92 -10.52 -2.91
CA MET A 70 -12.91 -10.65 -3.96
C MET A 70 -13.10 -12.12 -4.25
N ILE A 71 -14.16 -12.69 -3.68
CA ILE A 71 -14.44 -14.11 -3.85
C ILE A 71 -15.23 -14.29 -5.15
N ARG A 72 -14.70 -15.08 -6.02
CA ARG A 72 -15.45 -15.51 -7.21
C ARG A 72 -16.21 -16.77 -6.89
N LYS A 73 -17.49 -16.74 -7.13
CA LYS A 73 -18.33 -17.91 -6.87
C LYS A 73 -17.96 -19.10 -7.72
N ASP A 74 -17.46 -18.86 -8.89
CA ASP A 74 -17.07 -19.92 -9.80
C ASP A 74 -15.74 -20.57 -9.46
N SER A 75 -15.05 -20.06 -8.47
CA SER A 75 -13.76 -20.60 -8.06
C SER A 75 -13.85 -21.59 -6.91
N VAL A 76 -15.03 -21.91 -6.51
CA VAL A 76 -15.27 -22.85 -5.42
C VAL A 76 -14.96 -24.28 -5.85
#